data_14e7610148459a1102c357ebadcd1da0
#
_entry.id   14e7610148459a1102c357ebadcd1da0
#
_cell.length_a   1.000
_cell.length_b   1.000
_cell.length_c   1.000
_cell.angle_alpha   90.00
_cell.angle_beta   90.00
_cell.angle_gamma   90.00
#
_symmetry.space_group_name_H-M   'P 1'
#
loop_
_entity.id
_entity.type
_entity.pdbx_description
1 polymer ?
#
loop_
_entity_poly.entity_id
_entity_poly.type
_entity_poly.pdbx_seq_one_letter_code
_entity_poly.pdbx_strand_id
1 'polypeptide(L)'
;MNQIIHTPNAPAAIGPYSQAVKAGSMLFVSGQIPIDPATGAFAGEDIVAQTRQSLTNVKNILEAAGYALTDVVKTTVLLADIADFAAMNAVYAEFFTENCPARACFAVKALPKGALVEIEAIANK
;
A
#
# COMPACT_ATOMS: atom_id res chain seq x y z
N MET A 1 -12.48 21.05 -4.42
CA MET A 1 -13.19 19.76 -4.39
C MET A 1 -12.17 18.62 -4.45
N ASN A 2 -12.40 17.60 -3.66
CA ASN A 2 -11.51 16.45 -3.65
C ASN A 2 -11.65 15.64 -4.94
N GLN A 3 -10.54 15.02 -5.35
CA GLN A 3 -10.50 14.23 -6.57
C GLN A 3 -10.36 12.74 -6.21
N ILE A 4 -11.25 11.93 -6.77
CA ILE A 4 -11.19 10.48 -6.62
C ILE A 4 -10.19 9.93 -7.65
N ILE A 5 -9.29 9.05 -7.19
CA ILE A 5 -8.30 8.40 -8.05
C ILE A 5 -8.73 6.96 -8.29
N HIS A 6 -8.61 6.54 -9.53
CA HIS A 6 -8.90 5.16 -9.95
C HIS A 6 -7.86 4.73 -10.98
N THR A 7 -7.37 3.49 -10.84
CA THR A 7 -6.45 2.89 -11.81
C THR A 7 -6.70 1.39 -11.92
N PRO A 8 -6.64 0.81 -13.14
CA PRO A 8 -6.69 -0.63 -13.30
C PRO A 8 -5.38 -1.33 -12.89
N ASN A 9 -4.33 -0.57 -12.60
CA ASN A 9 -3.02 -1.10 -12.21
C ASN A 9 -2.90 -1.39 -10.72
N ALA A 10 -4.02 -1.34 -10.00
CA ALA A 10 -4.15 -1.75 -8.62
C ALA A 10 -5.51 -2.41 -8.44
N PRO A 11 -5.72 -3.20 -7.38
CA PRO A 11 -7.00 -3.86 -7.16
C PRO A 11 -8.16 -2.86 -7.12
N ALA A 12 -9.24 -3.19 -7.81
CA ALA A 12 -10.44 -2.35 -7.82
C ALA A 12 -11.01 -2.23 -6.41
N ALA A 13 -11.53 -1.04 -6.10
CA ALA A 13 -12.21 -0.82 -4.83
C ALA A 13 -13.54 -1.59 -4.85
N ILE A 14 -13.64 -2.61 -3.99
CA ILE A 14 -14.85 -3.41 -3.84
C ILE A 14 -15.50 -2.97 -2.53
N GLY A 15 -16.56 -2.16 -2.63
CA GLY A 15 -17.24 -1.61 -1.47
C GLY A 15 -17.26 -0.08 -1.49
N PRO A 16 -17.72 0.54 -0.42
CA PRO A 16 -17.92 1.99 -0.38
C PRO A 16 -16.64 2.75 -0.03
N TYR A 17 -15.60 2.63 -0.87
CA TYR A 17 -14.37 3.39 -0.70
C TYR A 17 -13.70 3.63 -2.06
N SER A 18 -12.73 4.54 -2.09
CA SER A 18 -11.92 4.85 -3.27
C SER A 18 -10.51 4.30 -3.09
N GLN A 19 -9.84 3.98 -4.18
CA GLN A 19 -8.43 3.57 -4.13
C GLN A 19 -7.57 4.68 -3.51
N ALA A 20 -7.84 5.93 -3.87
CA ALA A 20 -7.18 7.09 -3.26
C ALA A 20 -8.04 8.34 -3.45
N VAL A 21 -7.78 9.33 -2.61
CA VAL A 21 -8.44 10.64 -2.68
C VAL A 21 -7.37 11.72 -2.61
N LYS A 22 -7.40 12.63 -3.57
CA LYS A 22 -6.55 13.82 -3.57
C LYS A 22 -7.31 14.97 -2.96
N ALA A 23 -6.74 15.55 -1.91
CA ALA A 23 -7.30 16.69 -1.19
C ALA A 23 -6.25 17.79 -1.15
N GLY A 24 -6.38 18.81 -2.02
CA GLY A 24 -5.35 19.83 -2.18
C GLY A 24 -4.05 19.22 -2.70
N SER A 25 -2.96 19.40 -1.99
CA SER A 25 -1.66 18.79 -2.32
C SER A 25 -1.47 17.40 -1.73
N MET A 26 -2.40 16.96 -0.87
CA MET A 26 -2.31 15.68 -0.17
C MET A 26 -2.99 14.59 -0.96
N LEU A 27 -2.43 13.39 -0.93
CA LEU A 27 -3.03 12.19 -1.48
C LEU A 27 -3.14 11.14 -0.38
N PHE A 28 -4.34 10.61 -0.19
CA PHE A 28 -4.62 9.55 0.79
C PHE A 28 -4.86 8.26 0.02
N VAL A 29 -3.98 7.28 0.20
CA VAL A 29 -4.06 5.99 -0.48
C VAL A 29 -4.64 4.97 0.49
N SER A 30 -5.75 4.33 0.09
CA SER A 30 -6.40 3.28 0.87
C SER A 30 -5.47 2.11 1.10
N GLY A 31 -5.70 1.37 2.18
CA GLY A 31 -4.93 0.17 2.50
C GLY A 31 -4.90 -0.82 1.35
N GLN A 32 -3.72 -1.25 0.95
CA GLN A 32 -3.51 -2.19 -0.14
C GLN A 32 -3.14 -3.56 0.41
N ILE A 33 -4.03 -4.53 0.26
CA ILE A 33 -3.71 -5.95 0.46
C ILE A 33 -3.02 -6.48 -0.80
N PRO A 34 -2.27 -7.59 -0.72
CA PRO A 34 -1.37 -8.01 -1.80
C PRO A 34 -2.06 -8.72 -2.97
N ILE A 35 -3.17 -8.19 -3.45
CA ILE A 35 -3.86 -8.71 -4.62
C ILE A 35 -3.17 -8.20 -5.89
N ASP A 36 -2.82 -9.12 -6.79
CA ASP A 36 -2.35 -8.78 -8.11
C ASP A 36 -3.57 -8.39 -8.97
N PRO A 37 -3.65 -7.16 -9.47
CA PRO A 37 -4.82 -6.73 -10.25
C PRO A 37 -4.99 -7.49 -11.56
N ALA A 38 -3.93 -8.13 -12.08
CA ALA A 38 -4.00 -8.91 -13.31
C ALA A 38 -4.72 -10.25 -13.10
N THR A 39 -4.66 -10.83 -11.90
CA THR A 39 -5.24 -12.14 -11.60
C THR A 39 -6.42 -12.09 -10.65
N GLY A 40 -6.53 -11.05 -9.84
CA GLY A 40 -7.53 -10.93 -8.79
C GLY A 40 -7.22 -11.78 -7.56
N ALA A 41 -6.04 -12.39 -7.50
CA ALA A 41 -5.60 -13.25 -6.39
C ALA A 41 -4.34 -12.68 -5.74
N PHE A 42 -3.98 -13.20 -4.56
CA PHE A 42 -2.72 -12.82 -3.93
C PHE A 42 -1.54 -13.18 -4.81
N ALA A 43 -0.53 -12.30 -4.87
CA ALA A 43 0.67 -12.49 -5.68
C ALA A 43 1.56 -13.62 -5.18
N GLY A 44 1.30 -14.13 -3.97
CA GLY A 44 2.06 -15.22 -3.37
C GLY A 44 1.56 -15.51 -1.98
N GLU A 45 2.14 -16.53 -1.34
CA GLU A 45 1.72 -16.99 -0.01
C GLU A 45 2.65 -16.55 1.11
N ASP A 46 3.84 -16.03 0.79
CA ASP A 46 4.79 -15.60 1.80
C ASP A 46 4.81 -14.07 1.96
N ILE A 47 5.39 -13.62 3.07
CA ILE A 47 5.43 -12.20 3.42
C ILE A 47 6.23 -11.38 2.40
N VAL A 48 7.28 -11.95 1.80
CA VAL A 48 8.12 -11.23 0.84
C VAL A 48 7.32 -10.89 -0.42
N ALA A 49 6.67 -11.90 -1.02
CA ALA A 49 5.85 -11.71 -2.22
C ALA A 49 4.67 -10.78 -1.93
N GLN A 50 4.01 -10.95 -0.78
CA GLN A 50 2.86 -10.15 -0.42
C GLN A 50 3.24 -8.68 -0.14
N THR A 51 4.33 -8.44 0.56
CA THR A 51 4.79 -7.06 0.81
C THR A 51 5.13 -6.36 -0.51
N ARG A 52 5.81 -7.05 -1.40
CA ARG A 52 6.17 -6.50 -2.70
C ARG A 52 4.94 -6.11 -3.51
N GLN A 53 3.92 -6.95 -3.49
CA GLN A 53 2.68 -6.66 -4.23
C GLN A 53 1.91 -5.50 -3.59
N SER A 54 1.77 -5.45 -2.28
CA SER A 54 1.09 -4.34 -1.60
C SER A 54 1.76 -3.00 -1.93
N LEU A 55 3.09 -2.94 -1.88
CA LEU A 55 3.84 -1.73 -2.20
C LEU A 55 3.77 -1.39 -3.68
N THR A 56 3.75 -2.37 -4.56
CA THR A 56 3.55 -2.15 -5.99
C THR A 56 2.18 -1.54 -6.26
N ASN A 57 1.14 -2.01 -5.57
CA ASN A 57 -0.19 -1.45 -5.68
C ASN A 57 -0.23 0.01 -5.22
N VAL A 58 0.40 0.31 -4.07
CA VAL A 58 0.52 1.69 -3.57
C VAL A 58 1.24 2.57 -4.60
N LYS A 59 2.36 2.09 -5.13
CA LYS A 59 3.13 2.82 -6.14
C LYS A 59 2.30 3.12 -7.38
N ASN A 60 1.56 2.14 -7.89
CA ASN A 60 0.75 2.30 -9.09
C ASN A 60 -0.39 3.31 -8.88
N ILE A 61 -0.98 3.35 -7.69
CA ILE A 61 -2.00 4.35 -7.34
C ILE A 61 -1.37 5.73 -7.26
N LEU A 62 -0.20 5.86 -6.63
CA LEU A 62 0.53 7.13 -6.58
C LEU A 62 0.78 7.66 -7.99
N GLU A 63 1.31 6.82 -8.86
CA GLU A 63 1.63 7.22 -10.23
C GLU A 63 0.39 7.63 -11.02
N ALA A 64 -0.73 6.94 -10.84
CA ALA A 64 -1.99 7.30 -11.47
C ALA A 64 -2.48 8.69 -11.05
N ALA A 65 -2.12 9.13 -9.84
CA ALA A 65 -2.47 10.45 -9.32
C ALA A 65 -1.42 11.52 -9.63
N GLY A 66 -0.32 11.15 -10.30
CA GLY A 66 0.77 12.09 -10.60
C GLY A 66 1.77 12.26 -9.46
N TYR A 67 1.80 11.32 -8.52
CA TYR A 67 2.75 11.31 -7.40
C TYR A 67 3.79 10.22 -7.60
N ALA A 68 4.87 10.29 -6.84
CA ALA A 68 5.92 9.28 -6.82
C ALA A 68 6.11 8.76 -5.39
N LEU A 69 6.84 7.65 -5.24
CA LEU A 69 7.19 7.13 -3.92
C LEU A 69 7.91 8.17 -3.06
N THR A 70 8.72 9.03 -3.68
CA THR A 70 9.43 10.11 -2.97
C THR A 70 8.51 11.19 -2.40
N ASP A 71 7.25 11.22 -2.84
CA ASP A 71 6.25 12.16 -2.30
C ASP A 71 5.53 11.62 -1.07
N VAL A 72 5.73 10.33 -0.72
CA VAL A 72 5.08 9.71 0.43
C VAL A 72 5.67 10.28 1.72
N VAL A 73 4.80 10.76 2.61
CA VAL A 73 5.21 11.35 3.89
C VAL A 73 4.89 10.44 5.07
N LYS A 74 3.92 9.53 4.91
CA LYS A 74 3.50 8.62 5.98
C LYS A 74 3.01 7.31 5.40
N THR A 75 3.40 6.20 6.04
CA THR A 75 2.81 4.89 5.78
C THR A 75 2.33 4.25 7.07
N THR A 76 1.36 3.37 6.96
CA THR A 76 0.97 2.45 8.03
C THR A 76 1.06 1.04 7.46
N VAL A 77 1.83 0.18 8.12
CA VAL A 77 2.00 -1.22 7.72
C VAL A 77 1.33 -2.10 8.77
N LEU A 78 0.32 -2.85 8.34
CA LEU A 78 -0.41 -3.78 9.19
C LEU A 78 0.03 -5.20 8.87
N LEU A 79 0.38 -5.98 9.88
CA LEU A 79 0.85 -7.36 9.73
C LEU A 79 -0.12 -8.31 10.41
N ALA A 80 -0.31 -9.50 9.82
CA ALA A 80 -1.06 -10.57 10.47
C ALA A 80 -0.24 -11.18 11.63
N ASP A 81 1.09 -11.15 11.53
CA ASP A 81 2.00 -11.67 12.54
C ASP A 81 3.23 -10.76 12.64
N ILE A 82 3.52 -10.28 13.83
CA ILE A 82 4.67 -9.39 14.06
C ILE A 82 6.01 -10.09 13.79
N ALA A 83 6.03 -11.42 13.79
CA ALA A 83 7.23 -12.18 13.44
C ALA A 83 7.68 -11.94 11.99
N ASP A 84 6.79 -11.44 11.12
CA ASP A 84 7.11 -11.11 9.73
C ASP A 84 7.75 -9.74 9.55
N PHE A 85 7.97 -9.00 10.65
CA PHE A 85 8.46 -7.61 10.59
C PHE A 85 9.78 -7.49 9.83
N ALA A 86 10.77 -8.32 10.15
CA ALA A 86 12.11 -8.23 9.53
C ALA A 86 12.06 -8.52 8.02
N ALA A 87 11.31 -9.54 7.61
CA ALA A 87 11.19 -9.91 6.20
C ALA A 87 10.41 -8.84 5.41
N MET A 88 9.33 -8.30 6.00
CA MET A 88 8.59 -7.17 5.42
C MET A 88 9.51 -5.97 5.26
N ASN A 89 10.29 -5.66 6.29
CA ASN A 89 11.17 -4.50 6.31
C ASN A 89 12.22 -4.54 5.19
N ALA A 90 12.76 -5.72 4.89
CA ALA A 90 13.74 -5.90 3.82
C ALA A 90 13.15 -5.55 2.45
N VAL A 91 11.90 -5.94 2.19
CA VAL A 91 11.20 -5.59 0.95
C VAL A 91 10.83 -4.10 0.93
N TYR A 92 10.33 -3.59 2.04
CA TYR A 92 9.98 -2.18 2.20
C TYR A 92 11.16 -1.27 1.83
N ALA A 93 12.37 -1.64 2.24
CA ALA A 93 13.59 -0.89 1.94
C ALA A 93 13.94 -0.85 0.45
N GLU A 94 13.41 -1.77 -0.35
CA GLU A 94 13.60 -1.73 -1.81
C GLU A 94 12.79 -0.59 -2.46
N PHE A 95 11.70 -0.16 -1.82
CA PHE A 95 10.83 0.89 -2.32
C PHE A 95 11.16 2.26 -1.73
N PHE A 96 11.52 2.31 -0.46
CA PHE A 96 11.86 3.54 0.25
C PHE A 96 13.33 3.50 0.65
N THR A 97 14.19 3.99 -0.24
CA THR A 97 15.65 3.84 -0.12
C THR A 97 16.31 4.98 0.62
N GLU A 98 15.78 6.21 0.52
CA GLU A 98 16.31 7.38 1.20
C GLU A 98 15.18 8.36 1.49
N ASN A 99 15.39 9.26 2.48
CA ASN A 99 14.36 10.21 2.90
C ASN A 99 13.04 9.50 3.17
N CYS A 100 13.11 8.42 3.94
CA CYS A 100 11.98 7.53 4.17
C CYS A 100 10.81 8.27 4.81
N PRO A 101 9.56 7.87 4.50
CA PRO A 101 8.39 8.44 5.17
C PRO A 101 8.34 8.05 6.64
N ALA A 102 7.61 8.84 7.42
CA ALA A 102 7.23 8.41 8.77
C ALA A 102 6.39 7.14 8.67
N ARG A 103 6.49 6.24 9.64
CA ARG A 103 5.81 4.95 9.58
C ARG A 103 5.34 4.49 10.95
N ALA A 104 4.15 3.87 10.98
CA ALA A 104 3.73 3.00 12.06
C ALA A 104 3.61 1.58 11.50
N CYS A 105 4.06 0.58 12.26
CA CYS A 105 3.94 -0.83 11.90
C CYS A 105 3.55 -1.64 13.12
N PHE A 106 2.48 -2.43 13.01
CA PHE A 106 2.03 -3.28 14.10
C PHE A 106 1.22 -4.45 13.57
N ALA A 107 1.10 -5.50 14.39
CA ALA A 107 0.27 -6.63 14.06
C ALA A 107 -1.18 -6.33 14.43
N VAL A 108 -2.11 -6.85 13.65
CA VAL A 108 -3.54 -6.77 13.89
C VAL A 108 -4.09 -8.18 14.07
N LYS A 109 -5.33 -8.29 14.55
CA LYS A 109 -5.95 -9.59 14.81
C LYS A 109 -6.10 -10.39 13.52
N ALA A 110 -6.52 -9.74 12.41
CA ALA A 110 -6.70 -10.37 11.12
C ALA A 110 -6.76 -9.29 10.04
N LEU A 111 -6.41 -9.68 8.82
CA LEU A 111 -6.52 -8.83 7.64
C LEU A 111 -7.53 -9.43 6.65
N PRO A 112 -8.11 -8.61 5.75
CA PRO A 112 -9.06 -9.12 4.77
C PRO A 112 -8.48 -10.27 3.94
N LYS A 113 -9.29 -11.30 3.71
CA LYS A 113 -8.96 -12.47 2.88
C LYS A 113 -7.75 -13.25 3.37
N GLY A 114 -7.36 -13.09 4.64
CA GLY A 114 -6.19 -13.77 5.18
C GLY A 114 -4.86 -13.22 4.70
N ALA A 115 -4.82 -11.96 4.28
CA ALA A 115 -3.58 -11.31 3.88
C ALA A 115 -2.59 -11.28 5.05
N LEU A 116 -1.30 -11.36 4.74
CA LEU A 116 -0.23 -11.27 5.73
C LEU A 116 0.17 -9.82 6.00
N VAL A 117 -0.14 -8.91 5.08
CA VAL A 117 0.24 -7.50 5.17
C VAL A 117 -0.80 -6.62 4.48
N GLU A 118 -0.94 -5.41 4.98
CA GLU A 118 -1.72 -4.36 4.34
C GLU A 118 -0.98 -3.04 4.56
N ILE A 119 -0.90 -2.20 3.53
CA ILE A 119 -0.14 -0.95 3.59
C ILE A 119 -0.99 0.20 3.04
N GLU A 120 -1.12 1.25 3.82
CA GLU A 120 -1.72 2.52 3.40
C GLU A 120 -0.67 3.62 3.40
N ALA A 121 -0.91 4.69 2.66
CA ALA A 121 0.05 5.77 2.52
C ALA A 121 -0.62 7.14 2.42
N ILE A 122 0.12 8.16 2.82
CA ILE A 122 -0.23 9.57 2.62
C ILE A 122 0.94 10.21 1.88
N ALA A 123 0.65 10.91 0.80
CA ALA A 123 1.66 11.63 0.02
C ALA A 123 1.32 13.11 -0.06
N ASN A 124 2.34 13.92 -0.28
CA ASN A 124 2.20 15.37 -0.44
C ASN A 124 3.14 15.82 -1.56
N LYS A 125 2.63 16.70 -2.41
CA LYS A 125 3.40 17.17 -3.55
C LYS A 125 3.21 18.64 -3.83
#